data_6de421c42c064342188b22ba01854f4e
#
_entry.id   6de421c42c064342188b22ba01854f4e
#
_cell.length_a   1.000
_cell.length_b   1.000
_cell.length_c   1.000
_cell.angle_alpha   90.00
_cell.angle_beta   90.00
_cell.angle_gamma   90.00
#
_symmetry.space_group_name_H-M   'P 1'
#
loop_
_entity.id
_entity.type
_entity.pdbx_description
1 polymer ?
#
loop_
_entity_poly.entity_id
_entity_poly.type
_entity_poly.pdbx_seq_one_letter_code
_entity_poly.pdbx_strand_id
1 'polypeptide(L)'
;MATTAKRFPASLKSAAAPQRELLMPQRHLHQATVDAARLARPSGTGLDGGAVRQRMVDRLRAEGKFDERVLAAMAAVPRHEFVDSALAAQAYEDTALPIGHGQTISKPSVVAHMLGLLMAGTGARQRSSLGRVLEIGTGCGYQAAVIAMLARQVTSVERLQGLHDKAKLNLQRVVLPRPPRLVWGDGRVGHSAS
;
A
#
# COMPACT_ATOMS: atom_id res chain seq x y z
N MET A 1 -40.74 -62.89 -15.20
CA MET A 1 -40.96 -61.43 -15.24
C MET A 1 -39.60 -60.73 -15.06
N ALA A 2 -39.06 -60.21 -16.14
CA ALA A 2 -37.71 -59.60 -16.14
C ALA A 2 -37.84 -58.10 -15.94
N THR A 3 -37.24 -57.55 -14.89
CA THR A 3 -37.21 -56.15 -14.57
C THR A 3 -36.07 -55.47 -15.28
N THR A 4 -36.40 -54.67 -16.27
CA THR A 4 -35.42 -53.93 -17.09
C THR A 4 -34.93 -52.73 -16.31
N ALA A 5 -33.68 -52.72 -15.87
CA ALA A 5 -33.03 -51.57 -15.28
C ALA A 5 -32.69 -50.54 -16.39
N LYS A 6 -33.30 -49.36 -16.30
CA LYS A 6 -32.97 -48.21 -17.15
C LYS A 6 -31.55 -47.72 -16.85
N ARG A 7 -30.62 -47.90 -17.79
CA ARG A 7 -29.32 -47.27 -17.78
C ARG A 7 -29.50 -45.79 -18.13
N PHE A 8 -29.09 -44.91 -17.23
CA PHE A 8 -28.91 -43.51 -17.50
C PHE A 8 -27.60 -43.28 -18.31
N PRO A 9 -27.63 -42.58 -19.45
CA PRO A 9 -26.43 -42.20 -20.11
C PRO A 9 -25.88 -40.92 -19.44
N ALA A 10 -25.06 -41.09 -18.43
CA ALA A 10 -24.31 -39.98 -17.86
C ALA A 10 -22.84 -40.08 -18.30
N SER A 11 -22.55 -39.65 -19.51
CA SER A 11 -21.22 -39.15 -19.82
C SER A 11 -21.27 -37.64 -19.62
N LEU A 12 -20.99 -37.18 -18.42
CA LEU A 12 -20.64 -35.81 -18.13
C LEU A 12 -19.29 -35.58 -18.81
N LYS A 13 -19.28 -34.95 -19.98
CA LYS A 13 -18.10 -34.31 -20.50
C LYS A 13 -17.65 -33.34 -19.40
N SER A 14 -16.50 -33.60 -18.85
CA SER A 14 -15.81 -32.66 -17.96
C SER A 14 -15.70 -31.32 -18.69
N ALA A 15 -16.63 -30.42 -18.39
CA ALA A 15 -16.42 -29.02 -18.72
C ALA A 15 -15.21 -28.57 -17.92
N ALA A 16 -14.13 -28.22 -18.63
CA ALA A 16 -12.99 -27.59 -18.00
C ALA A 16 -13.54 -26.45 -17.13
N ALA A 17 -13.25 -26.51 -15.82
CA ALA A 17 -13.62 -25.46 -14.91
C ALA A 17 -13.12 -24.13 -15.50
N PRO A 18 -13.93 -23.08 -15.59
CA PRO A 18 -13.44 -21.79 -16.01
C PRO A 18 -12.27 -21.46 -15.08
N GLN A 19 -11.07 -21.33 -15.66
CA GLN A 19 -9.96 -20.78 -14.92
C GLN A 19 -10.49 -19.44 -14.39
N ARG A 20 -10.80 -19.40 -13.10
CA ARG A 20 -11.00 -18.14 -12.39
C ARG A 20 -9.73 -17.37 -12.64
N GLU A 21 -9.78 -16.47 -13.60
CA GLU A 21 -8.81 -15.41 -13.73
C GLU A 21 -8.83 -14.71 -12.39
N LEU A 22 -7.94 -15.13 -11.53
CA LEU A 22 -7.67 -14.42 -10.29
C LEU A 22 -7.44 -12.98 -10.75
N LEU A 23 -8.36 -12.09 -10.39
CA LEU A 23 -8.20 -10.65 -10.50
C LEU A 23 -7.01 -10.24 -9.66
N MET A 24 -5.83 -10.52 -10.19
CA MET A 24 -4.60 -10.47 -9.47
C MET A 24 -3.74 -9.31 -9.91
N PRO A 25 -2.98 -8.81 -8.96
CA PRO A 25 -2.06 -7.69 -9.06
C PRO A 25 -1.09 -7.73 -10.23
N GLN A 26 -1.02 -8.79 -11.01
CA GLN A 26 -0.10 -8.92 -12.13
C GLN A 26 -0.27 -7.82 -13.20
N ARG A 27 -1.49 -7.36 -13.46
CA ARG A 27 -1.69 -6.18 -14.33
C ARG A 27 -1.09 -4.92 -13.72
N HIS A 28 -1.25 -4.74 -12.41
CA HIS A 28 -0.67 -3.60 -11.69
C HIS A 28 0.85 -3.69 -11.58
N LEU A 29 1.39 -4.91 -11.45
CA LEU A 29 2.84 -5.13 -11.44
C LEU A 29 3.46 -4.87 -12.80
N HIS A 30 2.85 -5.39 -13.88
CA HIS A 30 3.32 -5.14 -15.23
C HIS A 30 3.20 -3.65 -15.57
N GLN A 31 2.11 -3.00 -15.19
CA GLN A 31 1.96 -1.57 -15.36
C GLN A 31 2.97 -0.79 -14.52
N ALA A 32 3.18 -1.17 -13.28
CA ALA A 32 4.17 -0.54 -12.41
C ALA A 32 5.61 -0.70 -12.94
N THR A 33 5.96 -1.87 -13.51
CA THR A 33 7.29 -2.06 -14.12
C THR A 33 7.44 -1.27 -15.43
N VAL A 34 6.40 -1.17 -16.24
CA VAL A 34 6.39 -0.37 -17.47
C VAL A 34 6.47 1.13 -17.13
N ASP A 35 5.72 1.58 -16.13
CA ASP A 35 5.74 2.97 -15.67
C ASP A 35 7.09 3.31 -15.04
N ALA A 36 7.68 2.40 -14.26
CA ALA A 36 9.02 2.55 -13.73
C ALA A 36 10.10 2.64 -14.83
N ALA A 37 9.98 1.83 -15.88
CA ALA A 37 10.89 1.87 -17.01
C ALA A 37 10.74 3.17 -17.85
N ARG A 38 9.54 3.72 -17.97
CA ARG A 38 9.29 5.00 -18.65
C ARG A 38 9.86 6.19 -17.89
N LEU A 39 9.87 6.13 -16.57
CA LEU A 39 10.37 7.17 -15.67
C LEU A 39 11.88 7.08 -15.41
N ALA A 40 12.55 6.08 -15.95
CA ALA A 40 14.01 5.86 -15.81
C ALA A 40 14.89 6.90 -16.52
N ARG A 41 14.40 8.12 -16.73
CA ARG A 41 15.26 9.26 -17.05
C ARG A 41 15.79 9.84 -15.74
N PRO A 42 17.10 9.84 -15.50
CA PRO A 42 17.66 10.47 -14.33
C PRO A 42 17.41 11.98 -14.39
N SER A 43 16.37 12.44 -13.72
CA SER A 43 16.18 13.87 -13.48
C SER A 43 16.82 14.23 -12.15
N GLY A 44 18.09 14.62 -12.19
CA GLY A 44 18.75 15.27 -11.07
C GLY A 44 19.58 14.35 -10.20
N THR A 45 20.87 14.45 -10.33
CA THR A 45 21.88 14.04 -9.37
C THR A 45 21.84 14.98 -8.17
N GLY A 46 20.92 14.78 -7.27
CA GLY A 46 20.90 15.50 -6.01
C GLY A 46 20.23 14.63 -5.00
N LEU A 47 21.02 13.99 -4.17
CA LEU A 47 20.64 13.20 -2.99
C LEU A 47 19.97 14.03 -1.89
N ASP A 48 19.39 15.17 -2.24
CA ASP A 48 18.56 15.94 -1.32
C ASP A 48 17.12 15.44 -1.42
N GLY A 49 16.92 14.25 -0.84
CA GLY A 49 15.59 13.61 -0.77
C GLY A 49 14.50 14.53 -0.20
N GLY A 50 14.90 15.57 0.54
CA GLY A 50 14.05 16.62 1.07
C GLY A 50 13.40 17.47 -0.01
N ALA A 51 14.19 18.02 -0.92
CA ALA A 51 13.71 18.91 -2.00
C ALA A 51 12.83 18.13 -3.01
N VAL A 52 13.20 16.89 -3.35
CA VAL A 52 12.40 16.04 -4.26
C VAL A 52 11.09 15.66 -3.61
N ARG A 53 11.10 15.30 -2.32
CA ARG A 53 9.91 15.02 -1.53
C ARG A 53 8.99 16.24 -1.46
N GLN A 54 9.55 17.42 -1.22
CA GLN A 54 8.76 18.65 -1.19
C GLN A 54 8.08 18.93 -2.54
N ARG A 55 8.79 18.75 -3.66
CA ARG A 55 8.18 18.88 -5.00
C ARG A 55 7.03 17.89 -5.23
N MET A 56 7.12 16.66 -4.72
CA MET A 56 5.98 15.71 -4.75
C MET A 56 4.78 16.27 -4.00
N VAL A 57 5.00 16.76 -2.79
CA VAL A 57 3.94 17.34 -1.96
C VAL A 57 3.33 18.58 -2.62
N ASP A 58 4.14 19.44 -3.20
CA ASP A 58 3.67 20.66 -3.88
C ASP A 58 2.84 20.33 -5.12
N ARG A 59 3.20 19.30 -5.89
CA ARG A 59 2.36 18.80 -6.99
C ARG A 59 1.00 18.33 -6.49
N LEU A 60 0.96 17.52 -5.42
CA LEU A 60 -0.30 17.06 -4.82
C LEU A 60 -1.13 18.24 -4.30
N ARG A 61 -0.49 19.21 -3.64
CA ARG A 61 -1.16 20.42 -3.13
C ARG A 61 -1.79 21.23 -4.27
N ALA A 62 -1.09 21.38 -5.40
CA ALA A 62 -1.59 22.10 -6.58
C ALA A 62 -2.88 21.48 -7.18
N GLU A 63 -3.16 20.20 -6.93
CA GLU A 63 -4.41 19.56 -7.34
C GLU A 63 -5.62 20.03 -6.50
N GLY A 64 -5.42 20.68 -5.36
CA GLY A 64 -6.46 21.34 -4.55
C GLY A 64 -7.48 20.41 -3.87
N LYS A 65 -7.24 19.09 -3.86
CA LYS A 65 -8.20 18.07 -3.40
C LYS A 65 -7.75 17.24 -2.20
N PHE A 66 -6.51 17.44 -1.72
CA PHE A 66 -5.95 16.63 -0.63
C PHE A 66 -5.94 17.39 0.71
N ASP A 67 -6.08 16.65 1.80
CA ASP A 67 -6.02 17.20 3.16
C ASP A 67 -4.58 17.66 3.49
N GLU A 68 -4.44 18.90 3.93
CA GLU A 68 -3.13 19.52 4.17
C GLU A 68 -2.36 18.83 5.30
N ARG A 69 -3.05 18.26 6.29
CA ARG A 69 -2.40 17.47 7.36
C ARG A 69 -1.77 16.19 6.82
N VAL A 70 -2.45 15.56 5.83
CA VAL A 70 -1.93 14.38 5.15
C VAL A 70 -0.71 14.76 4.31
N LEU A 71 -0.76 15.87 3.59
CA LEU A 71 0.37 16.37 2.81
C LEU A 71 1.58 16.69 3.70
N ALA A 72 1.35 17.31 4.86
CA ALA A 72 2.40 17.57 5.85
C ALA A 72 3.00 16.27 6.40
N ALA A 73 2.18 15.25 6.68
CA ALA A 73 2.67 13.94 7.09
C ALA A 73 3.52 13.26 5.99
N MET A 74 3.10 13.35 4.73
CA MET A 74 3.85 12.83 3.60
C MET A 74 5.17 13.60 3.36
N ALA A 75 5.20 14.90 3.65
CA ALA A 75 6.41 15.71 3.62
C ALA A 75 7.43 15.26 4.70
N ALA A 76 6.95 14.79 5.84
CA ALA A 76 7.81 14.33 6.93
C ALA A 76 8.40 12.93 6.71
N VAL A 77 7.68 12.03 6.00
CA VAL A 77 8.08 10.64 5.82
C VAL A 77 8.89 10.45 4.53
N PRO A 78 10.17 10.01 4.61
CA PRO A 78 11.04 9.83 3.43
C PRO A 78 10.64 8.55 2.66
N ARG A 79 9.81 8.71 1.64
CA ARG A 79 9.24 7.58 0.88
C ARG A 79 10.30 6.68 0.22
N HIS A 80 11.46 7.23 -0.17
CA HIS A 80 12.55 6.47 -0.78
C HIS A 80 13.15 5.40 0.15
N GLU A 81 13.01 5.54 1.47
CA GLU A 81 13.44 4.52 2.44
C GLU A 81 12.58 3.25 2.41
N PHE A 82 11.44 3.27 1.74
CA PHE A 82 10.48 2.17 1.66
C PHE A 82 10.49 1.42 0.33
N VAL A 83 11.34 1.81 -0.60
CA VAL A 83 11.56 1.14 -1.89
C VAL A 83 13.00 0.63 -2.00
N ASP A 84 13.24 -0.23 -2.97
CA ASP A 84 14.60 -0.68 -3.24
C ASP A 84 15.46 0.50 -3.75
N SER A 85 16.75 0.50 -3.42
CA SER A 85 17.67 1.61 -3.76
C SER A 85 17.71 1.92 -5.26
N ALA A 86 17.57 0.91 -6.12
CA ALA A 86 17.46 1.09 -7.57
C ALA A 86 16.23 1.90 -8.01
N LEU A 87 15.19 1.97 -7.17
CA LEU A 87 13.95 2.71 -7.42
C LEU A 87 13.85 4.01 -6.63
N ALA A 88 14.84 4.33 -5.83
CA ALA A 88 14.81 5.51 -4.94
C ALA A 88 14.58 6.83 -5.71
N ALA A 89 15.15 6.97 -6.91
CA ALA A 89 14.97 8.14 -7.76
C ALA A 89 13.52 8.33 -8.23
N GLN A 90 12.73 7.23 -8.32
CA GLN A 90 11.34 7.23 -8.74
C GLN A 90 10.36 7.29 -7.57
N ALA A 91 10.86 7.21 -6.34
CA ALA A 91 10.02 7.11 -5.14
C ALA A 91 9.04 8.27 -4.98
N TYR A 92 9.35 9.42 -5.54
CA TYR A 92 8.56 10.65 -5.43
C TYR A 92 7.73 10.99 -6.66
N GLU A 93 7.75 10.13 -7.67
CA GLU A 93 6.83 10.22 -8.81
C GLU A 93 5.46 9.65 -8.43
N ASP A 94 4.38 10.14 -9.09
CA ASP A 94 3.02 9.63 -8.81
C ASP A 94 2.78 8.29 -9.51
N THR A 95 3.57 7.30 -9.12
CA THR A 95 3.52 5.93 -9.66
C THR A 95 3.60 4.89 -8.55
N ALA A 96 3.03 3.71 -8.80
CA ALA A 96 3.21 2.54 -7.97
C ALA A 96 4.54 1.87 -8.33
N LEU A 97 5.32 1.45 -7.33
CA LEU A 97 6.61 0.81 -7.52
C LEU A 97 6.60 -0.60 -6.89
N PRO A 98 7.30 -1.57 -7.47
CA PRO A 98 7.40 -2.90 -6.91
C PRO A 98 8.15 -2.89 -5.57
N ILE A 99 7.66 -3.67 -4.60
CA ILE A 99 8.27 -3.84 -3.27
C ILE A 99 8.67 -5.28 -2.97
N GLY A 100 8.55 -6.16 -3.96
CA GLY A 100 8.76 -7.59 -3.83
C GLY A 100 7.45 -8.36 -3.59
N HIS A 101 7.54 -9.69 -3.61
CA HIS A 101 6.42 -10.61 -3.37
C HIS A 101 5.17 -10.36 -4.23
N GLY A 102 5.35 -9.84 -5.45
CA GLY A 102 4.23 -9.49 -6.30
C GLY A 102 3.41 -8.29 -5.82
N GLN A 103 3.91 -7.46 -4.92
CA GLN A 103 3.22 -6.30 -4.35
C GLN A 103 3.89 -4.98 -4.74
N THR A 104 3.14 -3.90 -4.61
CA THR A 104 3.61 -2.54 -4.91
C THR A 104 3.35 -1.58 -3.74
N ILE A 105 4.20 -0.56 -3.60
CA ILE A 105 3.85 0.63 -2.83
C ILE A 105 2.83 1.44 -3.64
N SER A 106 1.75 1.88 -3.00
CA SER A 106 0.71 2.69 -3.65
C SER A 106 1.25 4.04 -4.14
N LYS A 107 0.67 4.60 -5.20
CA LYS A 107 0.97 5.96 -5.67
C LYS A 107 0.84 6.98 -4.55
N PRO A 108 1.66 8.03 -4.51
CA PRO A 108 1.50 9.13 -3.56
C PRO A 108 0.09 9.73 -3.53
N SER A 109 -0.51 10.00 -4.70
CA SER A 109 -1.88 10.54 -4.79
C SER A 109 -2.93 9.60 -4.19
N VAL A 110 -2.78 8.28 -4.34
CA VAL A 110 -3.69 7.29 -3.76
C VAL A 110 -3.59 7.29 -2.23
N VAL A 111 -2.37 7.33 -1.68
CA VAL A 111 -2.15 7.42 -0.23
C VAL A 111 -2.76 8.72 0.32
N ALA A 112 -2.49 9.85 -0.34
CA ALA A 112 -3.04 11.15 0.05
C ALA A 112 -4.58 11.14 0.06
N HIS A 113 -5.21 10.55 -0.97
CA HIS A 113 -6.65 10.47 -1.07
C HIS A 113 -7.27 9.59 0.01
N MET A 114 -6.75 8.37 0.21
CA MET A 114 -7.25 7.43 1.22
C MET A 114 -7.17 8.03 2.62
N LEU A 115 -6.03 8.62 2.99
CA LEU A 115 -5.85 9.22 4.30
C LEU A 115 -6.67 10.51 4.46
N GLY A 116 -6.85 11.28 3.38
CA GLY A 116 -7.74 12.44 3.36
C GLY A 116 -9.19 12.05 3.66
N LEU A 117 -9.69 10.96 3.08
CA LEU A 117 -11.02 10.44 3.38
C LEU A 117 -11.16 10.04 4.86
N LEU A 118 -10.16 9.40 5.43
CA LEU A 118 -10.15 9.07 6.86
C LEU A 118 -10.14 10.32 7.74
N MET A 119 -9.35 11.34 7.39
CA MET A 119 -9.30 12.62 8.09
C MET A 119 -10.59 13.44 7.96
N ALA A 120 -11.38 13.20 6.91
CA ALA A 120 -12.69 13.82 6.71
C ALA A 120 -13.80 13.24 7.62
N GLY A 121 -13.57 12.07 8.24
CA GLY A 121 -14.51 11.47 9.18
C GLY A 121 -14.77 12.36 10.40
N THR A 122 -16.03 12.38 10.90
CA THR A 122 -16.46 13.25 12.02
C THR A 122 -15.54 13.14 13.24
N GLY A 123 -15.22 11.92 13.65
CA GLY A 123 -14.36 11.69 14.80
C GLY A 123 -12.92 12.17 14.60
N ALA A 124 -12.39 12.07 13.38
CA ALA A 124 -11.05 12.53 13.05
C ALA A 124 -10.99 14.07 13.02
N ARG A 125 -12.02 14.71 12.46
CA ARG A 125 -12.17 16.19 12.45
C ARG A 125 -12.21 16.76 13.87
N GLN A 126 -13.05 16.20 14.74
CA GLN A 126 -13.20 16.66 16.13
C GLN A 126 -11.91 16.54 16.94
N ARG A 127 -11.13 15.49 16.73
CA ARG A 127 -9.89 15.23 17.45
C ARG A 127 -8.65 15.77 16.74
N SER A 128 -8.79 16.27 15.52
CA SER A 128 -7.65 16.59 14.63
C SER A 128 -6.63 15.42 14.49
N SER A 129 -7.11 14.20 14.64
CA SER A 129 -6.30 12.98 14.65
C SER A 129 -7.13 11.76 14.27
N LEU A 130 -6.51 10.78 13.62
CA LEU A 130 -7.15 9.49 13.32
C LEU A 130 -7.40 8.62 14.57
N GLY A 131 -6.83 8.98 15.73
CA GLY A 131 -6.99 8.21 16.96
C GLY A 131 -6.24 6.88 16.91
N ARG A 132 -6.95 5.75 17.13
CA ARG A 132 -6.39 4.41 16.93
C ARG A 132 -6.76 3.92 15.54
N VAL A 133 -5.78 3.40 14.81
CA VAL A 133 -5.95 2.92 13.43
C VAL A 133 -5.50 1.47 13.32
N LEU A 134 -6.32 0.65 12.68
CA LEU A 134 -5.96 -0.65 12.17
C LEU A 134 -5.77 -0.55 10.65
N GLU A 135 -4.56 -0.84 10.18
CA GLU A 135 -4.23 -0.96 8.76
C GLU A 135 -4.13 -2.44 8.39
N ILE A 136 -4.72 -2.82 7.27
CA ILE A 136 -4.60 -4.15 6.68
C ILE A 136 -3.81 -4.06 5.40
N GLY A 137 -2.68 -4.79 5.33
CA GLY A 137 -1.74 -4.74 4.22
C GLY A 137 -0.63 -3.72 4.44
N THR A 138 0.28 -4.00 5.37
CA THR A 138 1.44 -3.14 5.68
C THR A 138 2.33 -2.89 4.47
N GLY A 139 2.51 -3.90 3.60
CA GLY A 139 3.41 -3.83 2.47
C GLY A 139 4.84 -3.52 2.89
N CYS A 140 5.40 -2.44 2.36
CA CYS A 140 6.74 -1.97 2.76
C CYS A 140 6.76 -1.09 4.03
N GLY A 141 5.58 -0.72 4.58
CA GLY A 141 5.44 0.09 5.78
C GLY A 141 5.28 1.60 5.56
N TYR A 142 5.29 2.09 4.31
CA TYR A 142 5.21 3.52 4.02
C TYR A 142 3.90 4.15 4.51
N GLN A 143 2.76 3.55 4.17
CA GLN A 143 1.47 4.10 4.60
C GLN A 143 1.31 4.03 6.11
N ALA A 144 1.76 2.94 6.76
CA ALA A 144 1.81 2.84 8.21
C ALA A 144 2.61 3.98 8.85
N ALA A 145 3.76 4.36 8.24
CA ALA A 145 4.57 5.48 8.70
C ALA A 145 3.82 6.83 8.55
N VAL A 146 3.14 7.07 7.42
CA VAL A 146 2.35 8.30 7.23
C VAL A 146 1.16 8.34 8.20
N ILE A 147 0.47 7.22 8.44
CA ILE A 147 -0.61 7.12 9.43
C ILE A 147 -0.08 7.43 10.84
N ALA A 148 1.12 6.99 11.18
CA ALA A 148 1.73 7.24 12.49
C ALA A 148 1.97 8.74 12.78
N MET A 149 2.08 9.57 11.74
CA MET A 149 2.13 11.04 11.88
C MET A 149 0.77 11.65 12.18
N LEU A 150 -0.34 10.96 11.89
CA LEU A 150 -1.72 11.45 11.96
C LEU A 150 -2.53 10.79 13.08
N ALA A 151 -2.06 9.66 13.59
CA ALA A 151 -2.78 8.82 14.53
C ALA A 151 -2.09 8.80 15.91
N ARG A 152 -2.89 8.53 16.95
CA ARG A 152 -2.35 8.28 18.29
C ARG A 152 -1.68 6.92 18.40
N GLN A 153 -2.21 5.91 17.69
CA GLN A 153 -1.71 4.55 17.69
C GLN A 153 -2.03 3.89 16.35
N VAL A 154 -1.08 3.13 15.81
CA VAL A 154 -1.24 2.35 14.58
C VAL A 154 -0.93 0.90 14.88
N THR A 155 -1.85 0.02 14.49
CA THR A 155 -1.57 -1.42 14.36
C THR A 155 -1.68 -1.75 12.87
N SER A 156 -0.65 -2.35 12.29
CA SER A 156 -0.61 -2.70 10.88
C SER A 156 -0.37 -4.19 10.71
N VAL A 157 -1.26 -4.86 9.96
CA VAL A 157 -1.26 -6.31 9.77
C VAL A 157 -0.79 -6.65 8.37
N GLU A 158 0.21 -7.54 8.28
CA GLU A 158 0.73 -8.04 7.01
C GLU A 158 0.72 -9.58 7.01
N ARG A 159 0.18 -10.18 5.95
CA ARG A 159 0.10 -11.64 5.82
C ARG A 159 1.35 -12.27 5.23
N LEU A 160 2.10 -11.53 4.41
CA LEU A 160 3.33 -12.00 3.78
C LEU A 160 4.51 -11.72 4.71
N GLN A 161 5.09 -12.77 5.29
CA GLN A 161 6.18 -12.64 6.25
C GLN A 161 7.34 -11.80 5.69
N GLY A 162 7.74 -12.03 4.44
CA GLY A 162 8.84 -11.26 3.83
C GLY A 162 8.55 -9.75 3.73
N LEU A 163 7.28 -9.33 3.52
CA LEU A 163 6.90 -7.91 3.56
C LEU A 163 6.82 -7.39 4.98
N HIS A 164 6.28 -8.17 5.93
CA HIS A 164 6.29 -7.81 7.35
C HIS A 164 7.71 -7.52 7.84
N ASP A 165 8.68 -8.39 7.53
CA ASP A 165 10.07 -8.23 7.94
C ASP A 165 10.73 -7.03 7.24
N LYS A 166 10.46 -6.84 5.93
CA LYS A 166 10.90 -5.66 5.18
C LYS A 166 10.34 -4.37 5.79
N ALA A 167 9.06 -4.32 6.11
CA ALA A 167 8.43 -3.15 6.74
C ALA A 167 9.07 -2.82 8.09
N LYS A 168 9.36 -3.84 8.90
CA LYS A 168 10.04 -3.68 10.19
C LYS A 168 11.41 -3.00 10.03
N LEU A 169 12.20 -3.44 9.05
CA LEU A 169 13.50 -2.85 8.75
C LEU A 169 13.38 -1.41 8.22
N ASN A 170 12.44 -1.17 7.32
CA ASN A 170 12.24 0.17 6.74
C ASN A 170 11.79 1.19 7.81
N LEU A 171 10.87 0.79 8.69
CA LEU A 171 10.37 1.66 9.75
C LEU A 171 11.44 2.04 10.79
N GLN A 172 12.48 1.22 10.95
CA GLN A 172 13.63 1.55 11.82
C GLN A 172 14.50 2.68 11.25
N ARG A 173 14.43 2.96 9.95
CA ARG A 173 15.21 3.99 9.26
C ARG A 173 14.58 5.38 9.34
N VAL A 174 13.35 5.47 9.81
CA VAL A 174 12.59 6.73 9.82
C VAL A 174 12.25 7.15 11.25
N VAL A 175 12.26 8.45 11.49
CA VAL A 175 11.88 9.00 12.79
C VAL A 175 10.38 9.22 12.80
N LEU A 176 9.69 8.54 13.71
CA LEU A 176 8.23 8.64 13.89
C LEU A 176 7.91 9.02 15.34
N PRO A 177 6.85 9.81 15.58
CA PRO A 177 6.42 10.16 16.94
C PRO A 177 6.13 8.93 17.79
N ARG A 178 5.52 7.91 17.16
CA ARG A 178 5.27 6.58 17.73
C ARG A 178 5.34 5.56 16.60
N PRO A 179 6.23 4.57 16.69
CA PRO A 179 6.33 3.54 15.67
C PRO A 179 5.05 2.70 15.62
N PRO A 180 4.58 2.33 14.42
CA PRO A 180 3.46 1.41 14.25
C PRO A 180 3.77 0.05 14.90
N ARG A 181 2.76 -0.57 15.52
CA ARG A 181 2.82 -1.96 15.92
C ARG A 181 2.56 -2.83 14.69
N LEU A 182 3.56 -3.59 14.27
CA LEU A 182 3.42 -4.54 13.17
C LEU A 182 2.95 -5.89 13.69
N VAL A 183 2.03 -6.51 12.97
CA VAL A 183 1.49 -7.84 13.26
C VAL A 183 1.59 -8.68 12.00
N TRP A 184 2.27 -9.81 12.10
CA TRP A 184 2.22 -10.81 11.04
C TRP A 184 0.98 -11.67 11.23
N GLY A 185 0.08 -11.68 10.22
CA GLY A 185 -1.16 -12.42 10.31
C GLY A 185 -2.14 -12.11 9.18
N ASP A 186 -3.28 -12.80 9.18
CA ASP A 186 -4.36 -12.58 8.23
C ASP A 186 -5.27 -11.44 8.69
N GLY A 187 -5.22 -10.31 7.99
CA GLY A 187 -6.03 -9.14 8.29
C GLY A 187 -7.54 -9.34 8.16
N ARG A 188 -8.00 -10.41 7.50
CA ARG A 188 -9.44 -10.73 7.39
C ARG A 188 -10.10 -11.05 8.73
N VAL A 189 -9.32 -11.51 9.69
CA VAL A 189 -9.82 -11.81 11.04
C VAL A 189 -9.74 -10.61 11.98
N GLY A 190 -9.24 -9.48 11.48
CA GLY A 190 -9.00 -8.28 12.29
C GLY A 190 -7.86 -8.49 13.30
N HIS A 191 -7.82 -7.62 14.30
CA HIS A 191 -6.88 -7.74 15.42
C HIS A 191 -7.57 -7.33 16.72
N SER A 192 -7.78 -8.28 17.62
CA SER A 192 -8.57 -8.10 18.86
C SER A 192 -8.00 -7.07 19.84
N ALA A 193 -6.73 -6.69 19.70
CA ALA A 193 -6.04 -5.74 20.59
C ALA A 193 -5.77 -4.36 19.94
N SER A 194 -6.47 -4.03 18.84
CA SER A 194 -6.31 -2.74 18.15
C SER A 194 -7.24 -1.65 18.66
#